data_18b82a66f1f7e38e41f0087ea501e412
#
_entry.id   18b82a66f1f7e38e41f0087ea501e412
#
_cell.length_a   1.000
_cell.length_b   1.000
_cell.length_c   1.000
_cell.angle_alpha   90.00
_cell.angle_beta   90.00
_cell.angle_gamma   90.00
#
_symmetry.space_group_name_H-M   'P 1'
#
loop_
_entity.id
_entity.type
_entity.pdbx_description
1 polymer ?
#
loop_
_entity_poly.entity_id
_entity_poly.type
_entity_poly.pdbx_seq_one_letter_code
_entity_poly.pdbx_strand_id
1 'polypeptide(L)'
;ELRRSCPEELFTIIMRRFMMRISQAVAKRCGAKALVTGECLGQVASQTMDAMLVTGSVVELPILRPCIGMDKEEIVQIARRIGTFETSILPYEDC
;
A
#
# COMPACT_ATOMS: atom_id res chain seq x y z
N GLU A 1 20.59 2.68 2.86
CA GLU A 1 21.35 2.51 1.63
C GLU A 1 20.53 2.77 0.36
N LEU A 2 19.32 2.28 0.31
CA LEU A 2 18.44 2.59 -0.82
C LEU A 2 18.25 4.10 -1.00
N ARG A 3 18.20 4.82 0.10
CA ARG A 3 18.03 6.26 0.10
C ARG A 3 19.22 7.01 -0.52
N ARG A 4 20.41 6.46 -0.39
CA ARG A 4 21.62 7.10 -0.92
C ARG A 4 21.75 6.95 -2.42
N SER A 5 21.19 5.89 -2.97
CA SER A 5 21.36 5.54 -4.38
C SER A 5 20.18 5.89 -5.27
N CYS A 6 19.05 6.36 -4.69
CA CYS A 6 17.84 6.62 -5.45
C CYS A 6 17.24 7.98 -5.12
N PRO A 7 16.64 8.69 -6.10
CA PRO A 7 15.75 9.80 -5.82
C PRO A 7 14.61 9.34 -4.91
N GLU A 8 14.08 10.26 -4.12
CA GLU A 8 13.08 9.93 -3.12
C GLU A 8 11.84 9.23 -3.71
N GLU A 9 11.40 9.65 -4.89
CA GLU A 9 10.26 9.01 -5.56
C GLU A 9 10.57 7.57 -5.92
N LEU A 10 11.74 7.30 -6.48
CA LEU A 10 12.16 5.94 -6.82
C LEU A 10 12.37 5.11 -5.56
N PHE A 11 12.88 5.73 -4.50
CA PHE A 11 13.04 5.04 -3.23
C PHE A 11 11.72 4.49 -2.72
N THR A 12 10.66 5.30 -2.76
CA THR A 12 9.33 4.88 -2.31
C THR A 12 8.82 3.70 -3.13
N ILE A 13 8.98 3.74 -4.45
CA ILE A 13 8.53 2.65 -5.31
C ILE A 13 9.32 1.37 -5.04
N ILE A 14 10.63 1.47 -4.89
CA ILE A 14 11.48 0.33 -4.60
C ILE A 14 11.12 -0.29 -3.25
N MET A 15 10.92 0.54 -2.24
CA MET A 15 10.51 0.09 -0.92
C MET A 15 9.18 -0.65 -0.98
N ARG A 16 8.20 -0.12 -1.70
CA ARG A 16 6.91 -0.77 -1.85
C ARG A 16 7.02 -2.10 -2.58
N ARG A 17 7.91 -2.21 -3.56
CA ARG A 17 8.16 -3.50 -4.22
C ARG A 17 8.69 -4.54 -3.23
N PHE A 18 9.63 -4.16 -2.37
CA PHE A 18 10.10 -5.05 -1.31
C PHE A 18 8.97 -5.43 -0.35
N MET A 19 8.16 -4.48 0.06
CA MET A 19 7.00 -4.75 0.92
C MET A 19 6.06 -5.76 0.29
N MET A 20 5.78 -5.62 -0.99
CA MET A 20 4.92 -6.55 -1.71
C MET A 20 5.52 -7.95 -1.78
N ARG A 21 6.83 -8.05 -2.03
CA ARG A 21 7.51 -9.35 -2.04
C ARG A 21 7.46 -10.03 -0.68
N ILE A 22 7.71 -9.28 0.38
CA ILE A 22 7.64 -9.80 1.75
C ILE A 22 6.23 -10.24 2.07
N SER A 23 5.25 -9.42 1.72
CA SER A 23 3.84 -9.74 1.94
C SER A 23 3.44 -11.03 1.24
N GLN A 24 3.89 -11.22 0.00
CA GLN A 24 3.60 -12.44 -0.73
C GLN A 24 4.25 -13.65 -0.09
N ALA A 25 5.49 -13.54 0.36
CA ALA A 25 6.17 -14.64 1.03
C ALA A 25 5.43 -15.04 2.31
N VAL A 26 5.00 -14.07 3.11
CA VAL A 26 4.22 -14.32 4.32
C VAL A 26 2.87 -14.94 3.96
N ALA A 27 2.19 -14.41 2.95
CA ALA A 27 0.89 -14.92 2.51
C ALA A 27 0.99 -16.40 2.10
N LYS A 28 2.00 -16.76 1.33
CA LYS A 28 2.21 -18.15 0.92
C LYS A 28 2.46 -19.07 2.11
N ARG A 29 3.22 -18.60 3.09
CA ARG A 29 3.47 -19.39 4.31
C ARG A 29 2.22 -19.58 5.14
N CYS A 30 1.33 -18.62 5.14
CA CYS A 30 0.06 -18.69 5.89
C CYS A 30 -1.07 -19.37 5.10
N GLY A 31 -0.82 -19.75 3.86
CA GLY A 31 -1.86 -20.33 3.00
C GLY A 31 -2.85 -19.32 2.44
N ALA A 32 -2.54 -18.02 2.49
CA ALA A 32 -3.39 -16.98 1.92
C ALA A 32 -3.33 -17.03 0.39
N LYS A 33 -4.42 -16.65 -0.24
CA LYS A 33 -4.57 -16.74 -1.71
C LYS A 33 -4.61 -15.39 -2.40
N ALA A 34 -4.54 -14.30 -1.64
CA ALA A 34 -4.58 -12.95 -2.17
C ALA A 34 -3.95 -11.99 -1.17
N LEU A 35 -3.60 -10.80 -1.66
CA LEU A 35 -3.17 -9.68 -0.82
C LEU A 35 -4.25 -8.61 -0.87
N VAL A 36 -4.41 -7.90 0.24
CA VAL A 36 -5.34 -6.76 0.33
C VAL A 36 -4.52 -5.53 0.72
N THR A 37 -4.66 -4.46 -0.05
CA THR A 37 -3.98 -3.20 0.24
C THR A 37 -4.99 -2.09 0.44
N GLY A 38 -4.56 -1.04 1.12
CA GLY A 38 -5.37 0.17 1.32
C GLY A 38 -5.11 1.25 0.29
N GLU A 39 -4.51 0.89 -0.84
CA GLU A 39 -4.17 1.86 -1.87
C GLU A 39 -5.39 2.53 -2.48
N CYS A 40 -5.27 3.82 -2.80
CA CYS A 40 -6.25 4.55 -3.58
C CYS A 40 -5.55 5.47 -4.57
N LEU A 41 -6.19 5.71 -5.72
CA LEU A 41 -5.58 6.47 -6.79
C LEU A 41 -5.42 7.94 -6.42
N GLY A 42 -4.24 8.48 -6.71
CA GLY A 42 -4.02 9.93 -6.65
C GLY A 42 -3.79 10.54 -5.29
N GLN A 43 -3.78 9.75 -4.22
CA GLN A 43 -3.59 10.31 -2.87
C GLN A 43 -2.15 10.72 -2.61
N VAL A 44 -1.20 9.94 -3.09
CA VAL A 44 0.23 10.26 -3.00
C VAL A 44 0.90 9.83 -4.31
N ALA A 45 2.14 10.27 -4.52
CA ALA A 45 2.87 10.02 -5.76
C ALA A 45 3.01 8.52 -6.08
N SER A 46 3.11 7.67 -5.06
CA SER A 46 3.24 6.23 -5.26
C SER A 46 1.92 5.53 -5.59
N GLN A 47 0.81 6.26 -5.62
CA GLN A 47 -0.52 5.69 -5.87
C GLN A 47 -1.10 6.15 -7.21
N THR A 48 -0.25 6.33 -8.20
CA THR A 48 -0.68 6.48 -9.59
C THR A 48 -0.87 5.07 -10.20
N MET A 49 -1.61 5.00 -11.30
CA MET A 49 -1.78 3.72 -12.00
C MET A 49 -0.45 3.09 -12.37
N ASP A 50 0.48 3.88 -12.92
CA ASP A 50 1.78 3.38 -13.33
C ASP A 50 2.60 2.87 -12.16
N ALA A 51 2.61 3.62 -11.06
CA ALA A 51 3.34 3.22 -9.86
C ALA A 51 2.76 1.92 -9.28
N MET A 52 1.45 1.78 -9.26
CA MET A 52 0.80 0.57 -8.76
C MET A 52 1.10 -0.65 -9.65
N LEU A 53 1.16 -0.47 -10.97
CA LEU A 53 1.56 -1.55 -11.87
C LEU A 53 2.97 -2.01 -11.57
N VAL A 54 3.89 -1.08 -11.37
CA VAL A 54 5.29 -1.41 -11.07
C VAL A 54 5.40 -2.14 -9.73
N THR A 55 4.74 -1.64 -8.69
CA THR A 55 4.82 -2.26 -7.37
C THR A 55 4.10 -3.59 -7.31
N GLY A 56 3.01 -3.74 -8.05
CA GLY A 56 2.25 -5.00 -8.08
C GLY A 56 2.86 -6.07 -8.97
N SER A 57 3.74 -5.69 -9.89
CA SER A 57 4.33 -6.64 -10.85
C SER A 57 5.24 -7.68 -10.22
N VAL A 58 5.68 -7.48 -9.00
CA VAL A 58 6.59 -8.39 -8.31
C VAL A 58 5.87 -9.51 -7.57
N VAL A 59 4.54 -9.52 -7.56
CA VAL A 59 3.75 -10.55 -6.88
C VAL A 59 2.91 -11.35 -7.88
N GLU A 60 2.73 -12.63 -7.57
CA GLU A 60 1.91 -13.54 -8.37
C GLU A 60 0.48 -13.61 -7.84
N LEU A 61 0.29 -13.38 -6.54
CA LEU A 61 -1.03 -13.44 -5.93
C LEU A 61 -1.90 -12.26 -6.38
N PRO A 62 -3.21 -12.46 -6.50
CA PRO A 62 -4.11 -11.36 -6.76
C PRO A 62 -4.01 -10.28 -5.69
N ILE A 63 -4.07 -9.03 -6.11
CA ILE A 63 -4.05 -7.88 -5.19
C ILE A 63 -5.43 -7.24 -5.22
N LEU A 64 -6.09 -7.22 -4.07
CA LEU A 64 -7.39 -6.59 -3.91
C LEU A 64 -7.21 -5.20 -3.31
N ARG A 65 -7.83 -4.22 -3.94
CA ARG A 65 -7.71 -2.81 -3.53
C ARG A 65 -9.10 -2.22 -3.29
N PRO A 66 -9.71 -2.53 -2.14
CA PRO A 66 -11.10 -2.11 -1.90
C PRO A 66 -11.30 -0.60 -1.85
N CYS A 67 -10.25 0.17 -1.57
CA CYS A 67 -10.34 1.62 -1.49
C CYS A 67 -9.89 2.34 -2.76
N ILE A 68 -9.62 1.62 -3.85
CA ILE A 68 -8.95 2.17 -5.02
C ILE A 68 -9.66 3.38 -5.63
N GLY A 69 -10.96 3.41 -5.59
CA GLY A 69 -11.76 4.50 -6.15
C GLY A 69 -12.30 5.48 -5.11
N MET A 70 -11.89 5.37 -3.86
CA MET A 70 -12.37 6.23 -2.79
C MET A 70 -11.46 7.43 -2.60
N ASP A 71 -12.02 8.59 -2.27
CA ASP A 71 -11.22 9.72 -1.84
C ASP A 71 -10.93 9.61 -0.33
N LYS A 72 -10.03 10.48 0.14
CA LYS A 72 -9.60 10.42 1.54
C LYS A 72 -10.76 10.65 2.51
N GLU A 73 -11.67 11.53 2.16
CA GLU A 73 -12.82 11.84 3.02
C GLU A 73 -13.73 10.65 3.22
N GLU A 74 -14.01 9.92 2.14
CA GLU A 74 -14.82 8.70 2.20
C GLU A 74 -14.17 7.66 3.10
N ILE A 75 -12.87 7.47 2.97
CA ILE A 75 -12.11 6.51 3.77
C ILE A 75 -12.15 6.92 5.24
N VAL A 76 -11.96 8.19 5.54
CA VAL A 76 -12.03 8.71 6.91
C VAL A 76 -13.41 8.47 7.52
N GLN A 77 -14.48 8.71 6.74
CA GLN A 77 -15.84 8.48 7.24
C GLN A 77 -16.09 7.02 7.56
N ILE A 78 -15.61 6.12 6.72
CA ILE A 78 -15.72 4.68 6.98
C ILE A 78 -14.92 4.30 8.23
N ALA A 79 -13.70 4.81 8.36
CA ALA A 79 -12.85 4.53 9.51
C ALA A 79 -13.52 4.99 10.83
N ARG A 80 -14.17 6.15 10.81
CA ARG A 80 -14.91 6.64 11.97
C ARG A 80 -16.09 5.74 12.31
N ARG A 81 -16.80 5.30 11.28
CA ARG A 81 -17.99 4.45 11.46
C ARG A 81 -17.63 3.09 12.06
N ILE A 82 -16.52 2.50 11.65
CA ILE A 82 -16.09 1.18 12.15
C ILE A 82 -15.16 1.28 13.37
N GLY A 83 -14.85 2.49 13.83
CA GLY A 83 -14.10 2.71 15.06
C GLY A 83 -12.58 2.60 14.94
N THR A 84 -12.02 2.69 13.75
CA THR A 84 -10.56 2.59 13.54
C THR A 84 -9.87 3.95 13.38
N PHE A 85 -10.64 5.03 13.25
CA PHE A 85 -10.06 6.35 12.96
C PHE A 85 -9.10 6.81 14.06
N GLU A 86 -9.51 6.69 15.31
CA GLU A 86 -8.71 7.16 16.45
C GLU A 86 -7.35 6.46 16.52
N THR A 87 -7.31 5.17 16.20
CA THR A 87 -6.08 4.40 16.15
C THR A 87 -5.22 4.82 14.97
N SER A 88 -5.86 5.07 13.83
CA SER A 88 -5.16 5.40 12.58
C SER A 88 -4.45 6.73 12.63
N ILE A 89 -4.91 7.68 13.43
CA ILE A 89 -4.28 9.00 13.53
C ILE A 89 -3.20 9.09 14.61
N LEU A 90 -2.87 7.99 15.26
CA LEU A 90 -1.78 7.98 16.24
C LEU A 90 -0.46 8.32 15.54
N PRO A 91 0.46 9.03 16.25
CA PRO A 91 1.68 9.55 15.62
C PRO A 91 2.72 8.45 15.40
N TYR A 92 2.57 7.71 14.32
CA TYR A 92 3.58 6.75 13.87
C TYR A 92 4.28 7.27 12.63
N GLU A 93 5.51 6.83 12.42
CA GLU A 93 6.20 7.10 11.17
C GLU A 93 5.50 6.39 10.02
N ASP A 94 5.34 7.11 8.91
CA ASP A 94 4.64 6.64 7.75
C ASP A 94 5.60 6.37 6.59
N CYS A 95 5.24 5.45 5.73
CA CYS A 95 6.06 5.12 4.56
C CYS A 95 5.72 6.01 3.38
#